data_d8dc1339a0f1dfd9fc91bca6163e00e7
#
_entry.id   d8dc1339a0f1dfd9fc91bca6163e00e7
#
_cell.length_a   1.000
_cell.length_b   1.000
_cell.length_c   1.000
_cell.angle_alpha   90.00
_cell.angle_beta   90.00
_cell.angle_gamma   90.00
#
_symmetry.space_group_name_H-M   'P 1'
#
loop_
_entity.id
_entity.type
_entity.pdbx_description
1 polymer ?
#
loop_
_entity_poly.entity_id
_entity_poly.type
_entity_poly.pdbx_seq_one_letter_code
_entity_poly.pdbx_strand_id
1 'polypeptide(L)'
;MLKIILKTLPVAALLLCTSCASHWQMTGVERSRILVDKRYDAQPDAQAAAFLKPFADEVNKEMSPVVGRTACYMASHRPESELSNLLSDILIWEGARFGEKPDFGVYNIGGIRAALPQGEVTVGDVLDVAPFDNKIYFLTLTGDKVLELFAQIAHRGGEGVSHSVCLHISRDGKLISATVGGQPVDKNRSYRIATLDYVAQGNDEMVAFKAKTGVVAPDSESNNLRFIIMDYLRELASKGQAADSKVEGRIVVDD
;
A
#
# COMPACT_ATOMS: atom_id res chain seq x y z
N MET A 1 -43.24 45.62 -56.37
CA MET A 1 -42.76 45.57 -54.97
C MET A 1 -42.57 44.16 -54.44
N LEU A 2 -43.50 43.25 -54.59
CA LEU A 2 -43.40 41.87 -54.08
C LEU A 2 -42.22 41.06 -54.63
N LYS A 3 -41.83 41.23 -55.91
CA LYS A 3 -40.67 40.52 -56.51
C LYS A 3 -39.29 40.99 -56.03
N ILE A 4 -39.19 42.16 -55.45
CA ILE A 4 -37.93 42.70 -54.90
C ILE A 4 -37.77 42.13 -53.48
N ILE A 5 -38.82 42.08 -52.70
CA ILE A 5 -38.86 41.50 -51.34
C ILE A 5 -38.47 40.04 -51.33
N LEU A 6 -38.92 39.27 -52.35
CA LEU A 6 -38.66 37.84 -52.47
C LEU A 6 -37.18 37.53 -52.86
N LYS A 7 -36.45 38.48 -53.48
CA LYS A 7 -35.04 38.31 -53.84
C LYS A 7 -34.08 38.80 -52.73
N THR A 8 -34.53 39.66 -51.87
CA THR A 8 -33.70 40.17 -50.76
C THR A 8 -33.77 39.31 -49.49
N LEU A 9 -34.84 38.56 -49.33
CA LEU A 9 -35.04 37.66 -48.20
C LEU A 9 -33.94 36.58 -48.04
N PRO A 10 -33.54 35.88 -49.10
CA PRO A 10 -32.47 34.85 -48.97
C PRO A 10 -31.08 35.47 -48.70
N VAL A 11 -30.81 36.70 -49.17
CA VAL A 11 -29.54 37.38 -48.87
C VAL A 11 -29.48 37.86 -47.43
N ALA A 12 -30.61 38.35 -46.89
CA ALA A 12 -30.70 38.71 -45.46
C ALA A 12 -30.61 37.47 -44.55
N ALA A 13 -31.16 36.37 -44.95
CA ALA A 13 -31.04 35.10 -44.20
C ALA A 13 -29.61 34.52 -44.25
N LEU A 14 -28.88 34.72 -45.34
CA LEU A 14 -27.47 34.29 -45.46
C LEU A 14 -26.55 35.13 -44.57
N LEU A 15 -26.82 36.43 -44.39
CA LEU A 15 -26.09 37.33 -43.51
C LEU A 15 -26.31 37.06 -42.05
N LEU A 16 -27.46 36.47 -41.65
CA LEU A 16 -27.73 36.10 -40.29
C LEU A 16 -27.03 34.77 -39.86
N CYS A 17 -26.55 33.99 -40.84
CA CYS A 17 -25.79 32.76 -40.55
C CYS A 17 -24.29 32.97 -40.33
N THR A 18 -23.77 34.20 -40.50
CA THR A 18 -22.41 34.57 -40.12
C THR A 18 -22.30 34.99 -38.66
N SER A 19 -23.03 34.30 -37.77
CA SER A 19 -22.83 34.45 -36.34
C SER A 19 -21.41 34.03 -36.03
N CYS A 20 -20.60 34.96 -35.57
CA CYS A 20 -19.25 34.71 -35.09
C CYS A 20 -19.30 33.59 -34.06
N ALA A 21 -18.92 32.40 -34.44
CA ALA A 21 -18.57 31.39 -33.46
C ALA A 21 -17.33 31.91 -32.69
N SER A 22 -17.55 32.41 -31.50
CA SER A 22 -16.47 32.81 -30.62
C SER A 22 -15.70 31.53 -30.22
N HIS A 23 -14.60 31.29 -30.90
CA HIS A 23 -13.70 30.21 -30.52
C HIS A 23 -12.84 30.70 -29.35
N TRP A 24 -13.14 30.17 -28.16
CA TRP A 24 -12.28 30.35 -27.01
C TRP A 24 -11.00 29.53 -27.24
N GLN A 25 -9.85 30.22 -27.34
CA GLN A 25 -8.56 29.57 -27.36
C GLN A 25 -7.86 29.86 -26.03
N MET A 26 -7.32 28.81 -25.44
CA MET A 26 -6.48 28.95 -24.26
C MET A 26 -5.16 29.62 -24.69
N THR A 27 -4.94 30.86 -24.28
CA THR A 27 -3.76 31.65 -24.66
C THR A 27 -2.59 31.47 -23.71
N GLY A 28 -2.83 30.90 -22.52
CA GLY A 28 -1.80 30.63 -21.54
C GLY A 28 -2.39 29.94 -20.30
N VAL A 29 -1.52 29.30 -19.55
CA VAL A 29 -1.83 28.75 -18.22
C VAL A 29 -0.80 29.28 -17.25
N GLU A 30 -1.24 30.12 -16.33
CA GLU A 30 -0.41 30.53 -15.20
C GLU A 30 -0.62 29.57 -14.04
N ARG A 31 0.47 29.16 -13.43
CA ARG A 31 0.46 28.29 -12.25
C ARG A 31 1.12 29.03 -11.10
N SER A 32 0.42 29.11 -9.97
CA SER A 32 1.03 29.48 -8.71
C SER A 32 1.02 28.28 -7.77
N ARG A 33 2.07 28.13 -6.98
CA ARG A 33 2.16 27.11 -5.94
C ARG A 33 2.27 27.80 -4.59
N ILE A 34 1.26 27.60 -3.76
CA ILE A 34 1.28 28.04 -2.37
C ILE A 34 1.58 26.80 -1.54
N LEU A 35 2.74 26.76 -0.91
CA LEU A 35 3.10 25.67 -0.01
C LEU A 35 2.35 25.86 1.31
N VAL A 36 1.58 24.86 1.70
CA VAL A 36 0.99 24.75 3.03
C VAL A 36 2.04 24.08 3.92
N ASP A 37 2.70 24.87 4.73
CA ASP A 37 3.79 24.42 5.61
C ASP A 37 3.73 25.18 6.95
N LYS A 38 4.67 24.87 7.86
CA LYS A 38 4.76 25.43 9.21
C LYS A 38 4.82 26.97 9.30
N ARG A 39 4.93 27.71 8.17
CA ARG A 39 4.87 29.18 8.17
C ARG A 39 3.51 29.70 8.63
N TYR A 40 2.46 28.89 8.45
CA TYR A 40 1.10 29.20 8.86
C TYR A 40 0.84 28.87 10.33
N ASP A 41 1.67 28.03 10.95
CA ASP A 41 1.51 27.64 12.36
C ASP A 41 1.80 28.79 13.32
N ALA A 42 2.59 29.77 12.89
CA ALA A 42 2.94 30.94 13.70
C ALA A 42 1.73 31.87 14.00
N GLN A 43 0.68 31.81 13.16
CA GLN A 43 -0.52 32.61 13.31
C GLN A 43 -1.76 31.76 13.00
N PRO A 44 -2.10 30.78 13.87
CA PRO A 44 -3.27 29.95 13.67
C PRO A 44 -4.55 30.80 13.74
N ASP A 45 -5.51 30.47 12.88
CA ASP A 45 -6.85 31.06 12.97
C ASP A 45 -7.51 30.58 14.27
N ALA A 46 -7.74 31.54 15.20
CA ALA A 46 -8.26 31.22 16.52
C ALA A 46 -9.69 30.66 16.48
N GLN A 47 -10.50 31.08 15.50
CA GLN A 47 -11.88 30.60 15.36
C GLN A 47 -11.87 29.15 14.81
N ALA A 48 -11.06 28.88 13.79
CA ALA A 48 -10.90 27.53 13.25
C ALA A 48 -10.30 26.59 14.30
N ALA A 49 -9.28 27.03 15.04
CA ALA A 49 -8.69 26.24 16.13
C ALA A 49 -9.70 25.88 17.23
N ALA A 50 -10.51 26.86 17.65
CA ALA A 50 -11.55 26.64 18.66
C ALA A 50 -12.64 25.67 18.15
N PHE A 51 -13.03 25.77 16.87
CA PHE A 51 -14.00 24.85 16.27
C PHE A 51 -13.46 23.43 16.16
N LEU A 52 -12.19 23.27 15.77
CA LEU A 52 -11.59 21.94 15.58
C LEU A 52 -11.16 21.26 16.89
N LYS A 53 -10.93 22.05 17.95
CA LYS A 53 -10.36 21.53 19.21
C LYS A 53 -11.09 20.30 19.78
N PRO A 54 -12.44 20.27 19.94
CA PRO A 54 -13.12 19.13 20.52
C PRO A 54 -12.93 17.84 19.67
N PHE A 55 -12.87 17.97 18.35
CA PHE A 55 -12.61 16.82 17.45
C PHE A 55 -11.15 16.37 17.54
N ALA A 56 -10.20 17.32 17.57
CA ALA A 56 -8.79 17.02 17.75
C ALA A 56 -8.51 16.35 19.09
N ASP A 57 -9.13 16.80 20.18
CA ASP A 57 -8.97 16.20 21.50
C ASP A 57 -9.46 14.74 21.51
N GLU A 58 -10.58 14.42 20.86
CA GLU A 58 -11.10 13.04 20.78
C GLU A 58 -10.20 12.17 19.88
N VAL A 59 -9.79 12.65 18.72
CA VAL A 59 -8.85 11.94 17.84
C VAL A 59 -7.54 11.67 18.56
N ASN A 60 -6.97 12.67 19.23
CA ASN A 60 -5.71 12.51 19.93
C ASN A 60 -5.81 11.48 21.08
N LYS A 61 -6.92 11.42 21.78
CA LYS A 61 -7.15 10.43 22.83
C LYS A 61 -7.05 8.99 22.29
N GLU A 62 -7.58 8.74 21.10
CA GLU A 62 -7.57 7.42 20.45
C GLU A 62 -6.25 7.11 19.74
N MET A 63 -5.61 8.12 19.15
CA MET A 63 -4.45 7.95 18.27
C MET A 63 -3.09 8.10 18.97
N SER A 64 -3.02 8.81 20.10
CA SER A 64 -1.76 9.05 20.81
C SER A 64 -1.26 7.91 21.72
N PRO A 65 -2.04 6.89 22.15
CA PRO A 65 -1.50 5.81 22.96
C PRO A 65 -0.33 5.11 22.28
N VAL A 66 0.78 4.96 23.02
CA VAL A 66 1.97 4.24 22.55
C VAL A 66 1.69 2.74 22.57
N VAL A 67 1.94 2.06 21.45
CA VAL A 67 1.77 0.61 21.29
C VAL A 67 3.08 -0.17 21.35
N GLY A 68 4.22 0.51 21.18
CA GLY A 68 5.55 -0.11 21.25
C GLY A 68 6.64 0.85 20.83
N ARG A 69 7.77 0.29 20.39
CA ARG A 69 8.95 1.06 19.95
C ARG A 69 9.59 0.38 18.76
N THR A 70 10.28 1.17 17.94
CA THR A 70 11.18 0.71 16.88
C THR A 70 12.63 1.09 17.19
N ALA A 71 13.57 0.25 16.78
CA ALA A 71 15.00 0.50 16.95
C ALA A 71 15.53 1.57 15.98
N CYS A 72 14.94 1.68 14.79
CA CYS A 72 15.31 2.60 13.73
C CYS A 72 14.08 3.16 13.01
N TYR A 73 14.30 4.20 12.21
CA TYR A 73 13.29 4.66 11.24
C TYR A 73 13.14 3.63 10.12
N MET A 74 11.90 3.23 9.80
CA MET A 74 11.62 2.23 8.78
C MET A 74 10.66 2.79 7.75
N ALA A 75 11.13 2.90 6.51
CA ALA A 75 10.32 3.28 5.35
C ALA A 75 10.10 2.09 4.42
N SER A 76 9.15 2.23 3.49
CA SER A 76 8.86 1.21 2.49
C SER A 76 9.32 1.66 1.11
N HIS A 77 10.08 0.84 0.41
CA HIS A 77 10.53 1.03 -0.97
C HIS A 77 10.83 -0.32 -1.64
N ARG A 78 10.93 -0.31 -2.96
CA ARG A 78 11.37 -1.46 -3.76
C ARG A 78 12.88 -1.44 -3.97
N PRO A 79 13.50 -2.57 -4.17
CA PRO A 79 12.96 -3.94 -4.22
C PRO A 79 12.63 -4.52 -2.84
N GLU A 80 13.33 -4.08 -1.80
CA GLU A 80 13.27 -4.53 -0.41
C GLU A 80 13.43 -3.33 0.52
N SER A 81 12.82 -3.37 1.68
CA SER A 81 12.95 -2.32 2.70
C SER A 81 12.72 -2.86 4.10
N GLU A 82 13.20 -2.14 5.11
CA GLU A 82 13.04 -2.52 6.51
C GLU A 82 11.56 -2.71 6.87
N LEU A 83 10.70 -1.77 6.45
CA LEU A 83 9.29 -1.82 6.81
C LEU A 83 8.55 -2.93 6.07
N SER A 84 8.82 -3.16 4.78
CA SER A 84 8.19 -4.27 4.06
C SER A 84 8.62 -5.63 4.60
N ASN A 85 9.87 -5.77 5.04
CA ASN A 85 10.38 -6.96 5.70
C ASN A 85 9.67 -7.19 7.04
N LEU A 86 9.59 -6.17 7.90
CA LEU A 86 8.92 -6.25 9.20
C LEU A 86 7.45 -6.68 9.05
N LEU A 87 6.71 -6.03 8.16
CA LEU A 87 5.29 -6.32 7.99
C LEU A 87 5.03 -7.72 7.44
N SER A 88 5.89 -8.20 6.55
CA SER A 88 5.79 -9.57 6.03
C SER A 88 6.11 -10.62 7.10
N ASP A 89 7.07 -10.33 7.99
CA ASP A 89 7.41 -11.21 9.12
C ASP A 89 6.31 -11.21 10.19
N ILE A 90 5.63 -10.08 10.41
CA ILE A 90 4.46 -10.00 11.30
C ILE A 90 3.33 -10.93 10.83
N LEU A 91 3.12 -11.09 9.51
CA LEU A 91 2.13 -12.05 8.99
C LEU A 91 2.49 -13.51 9.35
N ILE A 92 3.78 -13.85 9.37
CA ILE A 92 4.24 -15.17 9.79
C ILE A 92 4.07 -15.36 11.30
N TRP A 93 4.47 -14.35 12.09
CA TRP A 93 4.33 -14.36 13.54
C TRP A 93 2.88 -14.60 13.97
N GLU A 94 1.94 -13.93 13.33
CA GLU A 94 0.50 -14.05 13.63
C GLU A 94 -0.07 -15.44 13.31
N GLY A 95 0.58 -16.19 12.41
CA GLY A 95 0.16 -17.55 12.06
C GLY A 95 -0.07 -18.45 13.27
N ALA A 96 0.78 -18.32 14.29
CA ALA A 96 0.68 -19.14 15.52
C ALA A 96 -0.66 -18.98 16.24
N ARG A 97 -1.25 -17.79 16.26
CA ARG A 97 -2.55 -17.50 16.86
C ARG A 97 -3.69 -18.26 16.21
N PHE A 98 -3.57 -18.58 14.93
CA PHE A 98 -4.55 -19.32 14.15
C PHE A 98 -4.21 -20.80 14.00
N GLY A 99 -3.16 -21.28 14.65
CA GLY A 99 -2.68 -22.65 14.48
C GLY A 99 -2.07 -22.92 13.10
N GLU A 100 -1.74 -21.83 12.38
CA GLU A 100 -1.15 -21.86 11.04
C GLU A 100 0.39 -21.82 11.11
N LYS A 101 1.02 -22.48 10.13
CA LYS A 101 2.48 -22.49 9.96
C LYS A 101 2.82 -22.14 8.52
N PRO A 102 2.76 -20.86 8.14
CA PRO A 102 3.10 -20.45 6.79
C PRO A 102 4.58 -20.73 6.46
N ASP A 103 4.85 -21.20 5.25
CA ASP A 103 6.20 -21.33 4.72
C ASP A 103 6.79 -19.92 4.46
N PHE A 104 5.96 -18.96 4.04
CA PHE A 104 6.35 -17.56 3.85
C PHE A 104 5.16 -16.62 3.88
N GLY A 105 5.47 -15.32 4.02
CA GLY A 105 4.51 -14.22 3.97
C GLY A 105 4.72 -13.30 2.77
N VAL A 106 3.64 -12.71 2.26
CA VAL A 106 3.67 -11.69 1.19
C VAL A 106 2.83 -10.49 1.61
N TYR A 107 3.42 -9.31 1.55
CA TYR A 107 2.79 -8.04 1.81
C TYR A 107 2.96 -7.10 0.61
N ASN A 108 1.89 -6.47 0.13
CA ASN A 108 1.99 -5.53 -0.98
C ASN A 108 2.53 -4.17 -0.52
N ILE A 109 3.63 -3.72 -1.10
CA ILE A 109 4.26 -2.42 -0.79
C ILE A 109 3.28 -1.26 -1.01
N GLY A 110 2.41 -1.35 -2.03
CA GLY A 110 1.38 -0.34 -2.27
C GLY A 110 0.38 -0.13 -1.13
N GLY A 111 0.23 -1.12 -0.24
CA GLY A 111 -0.58 -1.05 0.97
C GLY A 111 0.07 -0.30 2.13
N ILE A 112 1.39 -0.06 2.09
CA ILE A 112 2.14 0.66 3.12
C ILE A 112 2.11 2.15 2.79
N ARG A 113 1.51 2.97 3.66
CA ARG A 113 1.18 4.37 3.33
C ARG A 113 2.01 5.41 4.06
N ALA A 114 2.73 5.00 5.10
CA ALA A 114 3.65 5.84 5.89
C ALA A 114 4.87 5.04 6.33
N ALA A 115 5.80 5.70 6.99
CA ALA A 115 6.95 5.09 7.64
C ALA A 115 6.72 4.98 9.15
N LEU A 116 7.37 4.04 9.82
CA LEU A 116 7.45 4.01 11.29
C LEU A 116 8.59 4.91 11.77
N PRO A 117 8.36 5.75 12.78
CA PRO A 117 9.42 6.58 13.37
C PRO A 117 10.43 5.72 14.14
N GLN A 118 11.63 6.23 14.38
CA GLN A 118 12.51 5.66 15.39
C GLN A 118 12.03 6.05 16.79
N GLY A 119 11.96 5.11 17.72
CA GLY A 119 11.51 5.35 19.09
C GLY A 119 10.08 4.91 19.32
N GLU A 120 9.27 5.70 20.01
CA GLU A 120 7.90 5.36 20.32
C GLU A 120 7.03 5.31 19.07
N VAL A 121 6.14 4.32 19.03
CA VAL A 121 5.15 4.13 17.97
C VAL A 121 3.78 4.19 18.61
N THR A 122 2.91 5.05 18.08
CA THR A 122 1.54 5.25 18.55
C THR A 122 0.52 4.46 17.72
N VAL A 123 -0.72 4.41 18.19
CA VAL A 123 -1.85 3.90 17.41
C VAL A 123 -1.99 4.65 16.09
N GLY A 124 -1.82 5.97 16.10
CA GLY A 124 -1.87 6.82 14.90
C GLY A 124 -0.81 6.45 13.88
N ASP A 125 0.45 6.22 14.31
CA ASP A 125 1.52 5.80 13.41
C ASP A 125 1.20 4.47 12.70
N VAL A 126 0.64 3.51 13.43
CA VAL A 126 0.22 2.22 12.84
C VAL A 126 -0.93 2.42 11.86
N LEU A 127 -1.91 3.28 12.19
CA LEU A 127 -3.01 3.60 11.28
C LEU A 127 -2.51 4.29 10.00
N ASP A 128 -1.52 5.18 10.10
CA ASP A 128 -0.92 5.84 8.94
C ASP A 128 -0.16 4.85 8.06
N VAL A 129 0.53 3.87 8.64
CA VAL A 129 1.22 2.79 7.90
C VAL A 129 0.22 1.86 7.22
N ALA A 130 -0.83 1.44 7.91
CA ALA A 130 -1.82 0.44 7.45
C ALA A 130 -3.25 0.97 7.58
N PRO A 131 -3.67 1.97 6.75
CA PRO A 131 -4.97 2.62 6.89
C PRO A 131 -6.16 1.79 6.38
N PHE A 132 -5.89 0.70 5.67
CA PHE A 132 -6.93 -0.13 5.08
C PHE A 132 -7.46 -1.17 6.06
N ASP A 133 -8.73 -1.58 5.90
CA ASP A 133 -9.36 -2.63 6.70
C ASP A 133 -9.00 -4.04 6.20
N ASN A 134 -7.75 -4.24 5.79
CA ASN A 134 -7.27 -5.53 5.33
C ASN A 134 -7.17 -6.53 6.48
N LYS A 135 -7.55 -7.77 6.19
CA LYS A 135 -7.46 -8.89 7.11
C LYS A 135 -6.39 -9.88 6.69
N ILE A 136 -5.79 -10.55 7.65
CA ILE A 136 -4.84 -11.63 7.35
C ILE A 136 -5.56 -12.83 6.76
N TYR A 137 -4.96 -13.42 5.72
CA TYR A 137 -5.39 -14.65 5.07
C TYR A 137 -4.24 -15.66 5.06
N PHE A 138 -4.59 -16.92 5.32
CA PHE A 138 -3.70 -18.05 5.11
C PHE A 138 -4.25 -18.90 3.97
N LEU A 139 -3.40 -19.25 3.02
CA LEU A 139 -3.80 -19.96 1.82
C LEU A 139 -2.66 -20.85 1.30
N THR A 140 -2.99 -21.78 0.42
CA THR A 140 -2.01 -22.70 -0.15
C THR A 140 -1.92 -22.51 -1.66
N LEU A 141 -0.70 -22.43 -2.17
CA LEU A 141 -0.39 -22.50 -3.60
C LEU A 141 0.50 -23.70 -3.89
N THR A 142 0.37 -24.27 -5.09
CA THR A 142 1.34 -25.23 -5.62
C THR A 142 2.65 -24.52 -6.00
N GLY A 143 3.76 -25.23 -6.03
CA GLY A 143 5.07 -24.60 -6.26
C GLY A 143 5.23 -23.96 -7.64
N ASP A 144 4.54 -24.47 -8.67
CA ASP A 144 4.46 -23.80 -9.97
C ASP A 144 3.76 -22.44 -9.85
N LYS A 145 2.70 -22.34 -9.04
CA LYS A 145 2.00 -21.07 -8.76
C LYS A 145 2.80 -20.15 -7.85
N VAL A 146 3.64 -20.69 -6.97
CA VAL A 146 4.60 -19.87 -6.19
C VAL A 146 5.66 -19.27 -7.12
N LEU A 147 6.19 -20.02 -8.09
CA LEU A 147 7.12 -19.46 -9.07
C LEU A 147 6.46 -18.40 -9.96
N GLU A 148 5.19 -18.59 -10.35
CA GLU A 148 4.41 -17.58 -11.06
C GLU A 148 4.23 -16.32 -10.21
N LEU A 149 3.89 -16.47 -8.92
CA LEU A 149 3.78 -15.36 -7.96
C LEU A 149 5.11 -14.59 -7.84
N PHE A 150 6.23 -15.29 -7.70
CA PHE A 150 7.54 -14.66 -7.58
C PHE A 150 7.96 -13.95 -8.88
N ALA A 151 7.57 -14.49 -10.03
CA ALA A 151 7.76 -13.80 -11.31
C ALA A 151 6.91 -12.50 -11.40
N GLN A 152 5.69 -12.51 -10.87
CA GLN A 152 4.84 -11.31 -10.78
C GLN A 152 5.43 -10.29 -9.81
N ILE A 153 5.95 -10.72 -8.66
CA ILE A 153 6.67 -9.86 -7.71
C ILE A 153 7.93 -9.26 -8.37
N ALA A 154 8.70 -10.06 -9.11
CA ALA A 154 9.85 -9.57 -9.86
C ALA A 154 9.48 -8.52 -10.90
N HIS A 155 8.40 -8.76 -11.66
CA HIS A 155 7.90 -7.82 -12.68
C HIS A 155 7.55 -6.45 -12.07
N ARG A 156 7.03 -6.43 -10.85
CA ARG A 156 6.73 -5.20 -10.11
C ARG A 156 7.96 -4.53 -9.49
N GLY A 157 9.13 -5.12 -9.62
CA GLY A 157 10.38 -4.64 -9.03
C GLY A 157 10.50 -4.94 -7.53
N GLY A 158 9.74 -5.89 -7.01
CA GLY A 158 9.74 -6.32 -5.61
C GLY A 158 8.45 -6.00 -4.86
N GLU A 159 8.13 -6.80 -3.87
CA GLU A 159 7.07 -6.63 -2.86
C GLU A 159 7.61 -7.10 -1.49
N GLY A 160 6.87 -6.87 -0.41
CA GLY A 160 7.25 -7.41 0.89
C GLY A 160 7.19 -8.93 0.90
N VAL A 161 8.29 -9.57 1.26
CA VAL A 161 8.38 -11.01 1.47
C VAL A 161 9.00 -11.31 2.82
N SER A 162 8.58 -12.39 3.47
CA SER A 162 9.12 -12.77 4.78
C SER A 162 10.56 -13.30 4.69
N HIS A 163 11.25 -13.31 5.82
CA HIS A 163 12.64 -13.75 5.97
C HIS A 163 12.98 -15.10 5.31
N SER A 164 12.01 -16.00 5.18
CA SER A 164 12.23 -17.31 4.54
C SER A 164 12.44 -17.25 3.03
N VAL A 165 12.13 -16.12 2.37
CA VAL A 165 12.18 -15.98 0.90
C VAL A 165 13.45 -15.25 0.49
N CYS A 166 14.09 -15.75 -0.58
CA CYS A 166 15.12 -15.02 -1.30
C CYS A 166 14.86 -15.11 -2.80
N LEU A 167 14.74 -13.93 -3.44
CA LEU A 167 14.52 -13.80 -4.87
C LEU A 167 15.70 -13.09 -5.50
N HIS A 168 16.20 -13.63 -6.61
CA HIS A 168 17.08 -12.91 -7.53
C HIS A 168 16.26 -12.49 -8.73
N ILE A 169 16.24 -11.20 -9.01
CA ILE A 169 15.48 -10.59 -10.10
C ILE A 169 16.39 -9.77 -10.99
N SER A 170 16.09 -9.69 -12.28
CA SER A 170 16.83 -8.82 -13.19
C SER A 170 16.29 -7.39 -13.16
N ARG A 171 17.06 -6.43 -13.68
CA ARG A 171 16.64 -5.02 -13.80
C ARG A 171 15.41 -4.81 -14.69
N ASP A 172 15.17 -5.72 -15.63
CA ASP A 172 13.98 -5.73 -16.48
C ASP A 172 12.79 -6.48 -15.88
N GLY A 173 12.86 -6.82 -14.59
CA GLY A 173 11.75 -7.39 -13.82
C GLY A 173 11.49 -8.87 -14.06
N LYS A 174 12.53 -9.65 -14.43
CA LYS A 174 12.40 -11.11 -14.58
C LYS A 174 12.90 -11.82 -13.33
N LEU A 175 12.22 -12.88 -12.93
CA LEU A 175 12.69 -13.78 -11.90
C LEU A 175 13.86 -14.62 -12.44
N ILE A 176 15.02 -14.56 -11.79
CA ILE A 176 16.21 -15.35 -12.11
C ILE A 176 16.22 -16.62 -11.26
N SER A 177 16.06 -16.48 -9.95
CA SER A 177 15.96 -17.60 -9.03
C SER A 177 15.10 -17.27 -7.82
N ALA A 178 14.58 -18.32 -7.15
CA ALA A 178 13.77 -18.19 -5.96
C ALA A 178 14.01 -19.34 -4.99
N THR A 179 14.15 -18.99 -3.71
CA THR A 179 14.24 -19.97 -2.63
C THR A 179 13.22 -19.67 -1.53
N VAL A 180 12.78 -20.72 -0.86
CA VAL A 180 11.95 -20.65 0.35
C VAL A 180 12.58 -21.54 1.41
N GLY A 181 12.88 -21.00 2.59
CA GLY A 181 13.61 -21.72 3.63
C GLY A 181 15.01 -22.14 3.20
N GLY A 182 15.67 -21.38 2.33
CA GLY A 182 16.99 -21.66 1.79
C GLY A 182 17.03 -22.78 0.73
N GLN A 183 15.88 -23.31 0.30
CA GLN A 183 15.78 -24.33 -0.72
C GLN A 183 15.11 -23.77 -1.99
N PRO A 184 15.57 -24.17 -3.19
CA PRO A 184 14.86 -23.82 -4.42
C PRO A 184 13.38 -24.20 -4.35
N VAL A 185 12.52 -23.40 -4.96
CA VAL A 185 11.09 -23.71 -4.99
C VAL A 185 10.84 -25.00 -5.76
N ASP A 186 10.26 -25.99 -5.08
CA ASP A 186 9.86 -27.27 -5.70
C ASP A 186 8.47 -27.11 -6.31
N LYS A 187 8.35 -27.27 -7.62
CA LYS A 187 7.08 -27.15 -8.38
C LYS A 187 6.01 -28.14 -7.92
N ASN A 188 6.41 -29.29 -7.38
CA ASN A 188 5.50 -30.37 -6.99
C ASN A 188 5.06 -30.27 -5.52
N ARG A 189 5.68 -29.38 -4.74
CA ARG A 189 5.31 -29.10 -3.35
C ARG A 189 4.19 -28.07 -3.29
N SER A 190 3.36 -28.16 -2.25
CA SER A 190 2.45 -27.09 -1.86
C SER A 190 3.09 -26.25 -0.76
N TYR A 191 2.84 -24.93 -0.83
CA TYR A 191 3.36 -23.94 0.11
C TYR A 191 2.21 -23.25 0.83
N ARG A 192 2.31 -23.15 2.16
CA ARG A 192 1.38 -22.38 2.99
C ARG A 192 1.84 -20.94 3.07
N ILE A 193 0.97 -19.99 2.80
CA ILE A 193 1.30 -18.58 2.63
C ILE A 193 0.41 -17.74 3.53
N ALA A 194 1.00 -16.78 4.24
CA ALA A 194 0.29 -15.71 4.91
C ALA A 194 0.29 -14.44 4.05
N THR A 195 -0.86 -13.83 3.87
CA THR A 195 -0.98 -12.59 3.09
C THR A 195 -2.22 -11.79 3.53
N LEU A 196 -2.56 -10.75 2.80
CA LEU A 196 -3.74 -9.94 3.03
C LEU A 196 -4.90 -10.40 2.13
N ASP A 197 -6.14 -10.22 2.59
CA ASP A 197 -7.36 -10.50 1.83
C ASP A 197 -7.35 -9.81 0.45
N TYR A 198 -6.93 -8.56 0.41
CA TYR A 198 -6.75 -7.79 -0.82
C TYR A 198 -5.79 -8.47 -1.81
N VAL A 199 -4.63 -8.88 -1.34
CA VAL A 199 -3.59 -9.55 -2.15
C VAL A 199 -4.05 -10.95 -2.56
N ALA A 200 -4.70 -11.67 -1.65
CA ALA A 200 -5.24 -13.00 -1.91
C ALA A 200 -6.28 -13.03 -3.04
N GLN A 201 -6.90 -11.92 -3.38
CA GLN A 201 -7.81 -11.81 -4.53
C GLN A 201 -7.08 -11.67 -5.88
N GLY A 202 -5.75 -11.56 -5.86
CA GLY A 202 -4.93 -11.39 -7.06
C GLY A 202 -4.79 -9.93 -7.50
N ASN A 203 -4.99 -9.00 -6.56
CA ASN A 203 -4.73 -7.59 -6.78
C ASN A 203 -3.22 -7.31 -6.83
N ASP A 204 -2.86 -6.08 -7.21
CA ASP A 204 -1.46 -5.69 -7.43
C ASP A 204 -0.71 -6.65 -8.37
N GLU A 205 -1.40 -7.10 -9.45
CA GLU A 205 -0.88 -8.00 -10.47
C GLU A 205 -0.40 -9.39 -9.96
N MET A 206 -0.61 -9.72 -8.69
CA MET A 206 -0.29 -11.02 -8.10
C MET A 206 -1.38 -12.06 -8.38
N VAL A 207 -1.67 -12.24 -9.67
CA VAL A 207 -2.79 -13.05 -10.18
C VAL A 207 -2.65 -14.54 -9.81
N ALA A 208 -1.43 -15.02 -9.56
CA ALA A 208 -1.18 -16.40 -9.11
C ALA A 208 -1.99 -16.77 -7.86
N PHE A 209 -2.29 -15.80 -6.98
CA PHE A 209 -3.14 -16.01 -5.81
C PHE A 209 -4.58 -16.44 -6.14
N LYS A 210 -5.07 -16.24 -7.36
CA LYS A 210 -6.38 -16.75 -7.78
C LYS A 210 -6.47 -18.28 -7.79
N ALA A 211 -5.33 -18.96 -7.89
CA ALA A 211 -5.24 -20.42 -7.83
C ALA A 211 -5.17 -20.99 -6.39
N LYS A 212 -5.39 -20.15 -5.39
CA LYS A 212 -5.33 -20.54 -3.97
C LYS A 212 -6.31 -21.63 -3.59
N THR A 213 -5.89 -22.46 -2.66
CA THR A 213 -6.69 -23.51 -2.01
C THR A 213 -6.54 -23.42 -0.50
N GLY A 214 -7.33 -24.16 0.25
CA GLY A 214 -7.18 -24.27 1.72
C GLY A 214 -7.19 -22.92 2.44
N VAL A 215 -8.09 -22.01 2.05
CA VAL A 215 -8.13 -20.66 2.61
C VAL A 215 -8.65 -20.69 4.03
N VAL A 216 -7.88 -20.09 4.94
CA VAL A 216 -8.31 -19.70 6.29
C VAL A 216 -8.34 -18.18 6.33
N ALA A 217 -9.54 -17.64 6.50
CA ALA A 217 -9.85 -16.21 6.43
C ALA A 217 -10.59 -15.79 7.70
N PRO A 218 -9.91 -15.50 8.80
CA PRO A 218 -10.55 -15.06 10.02
C PRO A 218 -11.30 -13.75 9.78
N ASP A 219 -12.58 -13.68 10.19
CA ASP A 219 -13.43 -12.53 9.89
C ASP A 219 -13.71 -11.63 11.12
N SER A 220 -13.03 -11.82 12.24
CA SER A 220 -13.16 -10.92 13.38
C SER A 220 -12.45 -9.58 13.12
N GLU A 221 -12.91 -8.54 13.79
CA GLU A 221 -12.27 -7.21 13.70
C GLU A 221 -10.82 -7.25 14.20
N SER A 222 -10.53 -8.07 15.22
CA SER A 222 -9.19 -8.26 15.75
C SER A 222 -8.18 -8.84 14.75
N ASN A 223 -8.66 -9.38 13.63
CA ASN A 223 -7.80 -9.90 12.55
C ASN A 223 -7.50 -8.85 11.48
N ASN A 224 -7.95 -7.62 11.68
CA ASN A 224 -7.52 -6.49 10.89
C ASN A 224 -6.03 -6.26 11.11
N LEU A 225 -5.31 -6.06 10.02
CA LEU A 225 -3.86 -5.95 10.02
C LEU A 225 -3.32 -4.91 11.00
N ARG A 226 -3.98 -3.75 11.14
CA ARG A 226 -3.53 -2.70 12.07
C ARG A 226 -3.50 -3.19 13.52
N PHE A 227 -4.47 -4.01 13.93
CA PHE A 227 -4.48 -4.58 15.29
C PHE A 227 -3.40 -5.65 15.45
N ILE A 228 -3.15 -6.46 14.42
CA ILE A 228 -2.06 -7.44 14.40
C ILE A 228 -0.70 -6.74 14.56
N ILE A 229 -0.46 -5.63 13.84
CA ILE A 229 0.78 -4.85 13.99
C ILE A 229 0.90 -4.28 15.40
N MET A 230 -0.18 -3.72 15.96
CA MET A 230 -0.18 -3.20 17.34
C MET A 230 0.09 -4.30 18.36
N ASP A 231 -0.50 -5.48 18.20
CA ASP A 231 -0.32 -6.61 19.10
C ASP A 231 1.13 -7.13 19.06
N TYR A 232 1.73 -7.20 17.89
CA TYR A 232 3.16 -7.52 17.74
C TYR A 232 4.05 -6.51 18.47
N LEU A 233 3.81 -5.22 18.29
CA LEU A 233 4.57 -4.17 18.96
C LEU A 233 4.40 -4.20 20.48
N ARG A 234 3.18 -4.43 20.98
CA ARG A 234 2.88 -4.61 22.41
C ARG A 234 3.56 -5.84 22.98
N GLU A 235 3.60 -6.94 22.24
CA GLU A 235 4.29 -8.15 22.68
C GLU A 235 5.80 -7.88 22.86
N LEU A 236 6.44 -7.22 21.88
CA LEU A 236 7.85 -6.82 22.01
C LEU A 236 8.06 -5.87 23.20
N ALA A 237 7.20 -4.86 23.35
CA ALA A 237 7.29 -3.91 24.47
C ALA A 237 7.16 -4.60 25.83
N SER A 238 6.29 -5.62 25.96
CA SER A 238 6.15 -6.41 27.19
C SER A 238 7.42 -7.17 27.56
N LYS A 239 8.28 -7.45 26.57
CA LYS A 239 9.59 -8.11 26.73
C LYS A 239 10.74 -7.09 26.86
N GLY A 240 10.43 -5.79 26.90
CA GLY A 240 11.45 -4.71 26.91
C GLY A 240 12.21 -4.57 25.60
N GLN A 241 11.65 -5.04 24.49
CA GLN A 241 12.26 -5.04 23.17
C GLN A 241 11.63 -3.97 22.27
N ALA A 242 12.40 -3.48 21.31
CA ALA A 242 11.91 -2.67 20.20
C ALA A 242 11.83 -3.53 18.94
N ALA A 243 10.88 -3.21 18.07
CA ALA A 243 10.84 -3.81 16.74
C ALA A 243 12.09 -3.36 15.97
N ASP A 244 12.77 -4.31 15.35
CA ASP A 244 13.95 -4.08 14.53
C ASP A 244 13.81 -4.86 13.22
N SER A 245 14.23 -4.25 12.14
CA SER A 245 14.26 -4.87 10.82
C SER A 245 15.31 -4.18 9.95
N LYS A 246 15.86 -4.91 9.03
CA LYS A 246 16.89 -4.43 8.11
C LYS A 246 16.71 -5.05 6.73
N VAL A 247 17.32 -4.45 5.73
CA VAL A 247 17.50 -5.06 4.42
C VAL A 247 18.46 -6.25 4.55
N GLU A 248 18.03 -7.43 4.11
CA GLU A 248 18.74 -8.71 4.30
C GLU A 248 19.11 -9.39 2.98
N GLY A 249 18.72 -8.80 1.84
CA GLY A 249 18.87 -9.43 0.53
C GLY A 249 17.76 -10.43 0.23
N ARG A 250 16.55 -10.19 0.73
CA ARG A 250 15.37 -11.02 0.39
C ARG A 250 14.99 -10.87 -1.07
N ILE A 251 15.25 -9.69 -1.66
CA ILE A 251 15.07 -9.43 -3.09
C ILE A 251 16.31 -8.71 -3.60
N VAL A 252 17.12 -9.43 -4.36
CA VAL A 252 18.36 -8.96 -4.96
C VAL A 252 18.14 -8.65 -6.44
N VAL A 253 18.55 -7.47 -6.88
CA VAL A 253 18.54 -7.11 -8.31
C VAL A 253 19.90 -7.42 -8.88
N ASP A 254 19.95 -8.40 -9.75
CA ASP A 254 21.18 -8.80 -10.46
C ASP A 254 21.37 -7.93 -11.71
N ASP A 255 22.63 -7.75 -12.11
CA ASP A 255 23.01 -6.95 -13.29
C ASP A 255 22.69 -7.64 -14.63
#